data_73887de6d2477ca9d629dba86641d6a2
#
_entry.id   73887de6d2477ca9d629dba86641d6a2
#
_cell.length_a   1.000
_cell.length_b   1.000
_cell.length_c   1.000
_cell.angle_alpha   90.00
_cell.angle_beta   90.00
_cell.angle_gamma   90.00
#
_symmetry.space_group_name_H-M   'P 1'
#
loop_
_entity.id
_entity.type
_entity.pdbx_description
1 polymer ?
#
loop_
_entity_poly.entity_id
_entity_poly.type
_entity_poly.pdbx_seq_one_letter_code
_entity_poly.pdbx_strand_id
1 'polypeptide(L)'
;MKRIDYTFMLTLGASIGACPVLAQQNVSKPNIVLILLDDVGYSDFGCYGSEINTPNIDRLAENGIRLRHFYNQARSAPTRASLITGLYPHQVGNGALGKVPGYPAYQGYPNENNVFLPEALKTAGYFNVMTGKWHLGYFQGVTPISRGFDRSLNAPFGGYYFSSDKSLKKNKKERTNQRNLYLNDEEIGFDDDRLPENWYSTHLWTDFGLKFIDEAIEEKQPFFWYLAHNAAHFPLQAPVETINKYKGKYMKGWEDVRNARFKKQLELGLFERPDQLTPRNPKVPEWDSLTQEEKERYDMQMAIYAAVIEEVDRSIGRVVEHLKEKGVLDNTLIILLSDNGGNGEPGIEGRFAGKNPGSAGSTVFLGAAWADVANAPFFLYKHHGHEGGCNTPFIVSYPNGIDKSLNGTIQKDNYGHIVDIMPTLVKLTGATYPSSRGGHKVPQWKVYPYCLY
;
A
#
# COMPACT_ATOMS: atom_id res chain seq x y z
N MET A 1 32.81 39.74 52.37
CA MET A 1 31.93 39.98 53.46
C MET A 1 31.14 41.26 53.23
N LYS A 2 29.87 41.16 52.87
CA LYS A 2 28.77 42.06 53.10
C LYS A 2 27.50 41.46 52.52
N ARG A 3 26.60 41.06 53.38
CA ARG A 3 25.20 40.68 53.08
C ARG A 3 24.49 41.97 52.63
N ILE A 4 23.66 41.86 51.61
CA ILE A 4 22.63 42.85 51.29
C ILE A 4 21.30 42.12 51.28
N ASP A 5 20.46 42.45 52.28
CA ASP A 5 19.05 42.08 52.35
C ASP A 5 18.26 43.02 51.42
N TYR A 6 17.38 42.45 50.60
CA TYR A 6 16.31 43.22 49.97
C TYR A 6 14.96 42.52 50.23
N THR A 7 14.30 43.04 51.22
CA THR A 7 12.87 42.80 51.44
C THR A 7 12.09 43.72 50.47
N PHE A 8 11.34 43.15 49.55
CA PHE A 8 10.42 43.94 48.74
C PHE A 8 8.98 43.42 49.02
N MET A 9 8.15 44.32 49.53
CA MET A 9 6.72 44.13 49.80
C MET A 9 5.97 43.88 48.47
N LEU A 10 5.26 42.78 48.40
CA LEU A 10 4.26 42.48 47.36
C LEU A 10 2.89 42.98 47.84
N THR A 11 2.34 43.95 47.15
CA THR A 11 0.93 44.31 47.21
C THR A 11 0.14 43.38 46.29
N LEU A 12 -0.77 42.58 46.89
CA LEU A 12 -1.73 41.76 46.18
C LEU A 12 -2.75 42.65 45.47
N GLY A 13 -2.75 42.60 44.12
CA GLY A 13 -3.90 42.98 43.31
C GLY A 13 -4.52 41.70 42.73
N ALA A 14 -5.59 41.21 43.32
CA ALA A 14 -6.34 40.09 42.79
C ALA A 14 -7.20 40.53 41.59
N SER A 15 -6.67 40.39 40.37
CA SER A 15 -7.47 40.39 39.16
C SER A 15 -7.79 38.94 38.82
N ILE A 16 -9.03 38.50 39.11
CA ILE A 16 -9.58 37.25 38.59
C ILE A 16 -9.78 37.43 37.11
N GLY A 17 -8.71 37.17 36.33
CA GLY A 17 -8.79 36.98 34.90
C GLY A 17 -9.44 35.62 34.66
N ALA A 18 -10.68 35.61 34.19
CA ALA A 18 -11.28 34.42 33.61
C ALA A 18 -10.39 33.93 32.49
N CYS A 19 -9.66 32.82 32.72
CA CYS A 19 -9.05 32.06 31.65
C CYS A 19 -10.17 31.68 30.67
N PRO A 20 -10.12 32.07 29.39
CA PRO A 20 -11.03 31.50 28.45
C PRO A 20 -10.73 30.00 28.46
N VAL A 21 -11.70 29.22 28.92
CA VAL A 21 -11.74 27.79 28.60
C VAL A 21 -11.79 27.75 27.08
N LEU A 22 -10.65 27.54 26.47
CA LEU A 22 -10.58 27.16 25.06
C LEU A 22 -11.47 25.92 24.98
N ALA A 23 -12.65 26.11 24.44
CA ALA A 23 -13.50 24.98 24.05
C ALA A 23 -12.61 24.08 23.22
N GLN A 24 -12.28 22.93 23.75
CA GLN A 24 -11.60 21.86 23.03
C GLN A 24 -12.57 21.58 21.87
N GLN A 25 -12.23 22.08 20.68
CA GLN A 25 -12.97 21.71 19.48
C GLN A 25 -12.94 20.19 19.50
N ASN A 26 -14.11 19.57 19.60
CA ASN A 26 -14.29 18.16 19.38
C ASN A 26 -13.93 17.90 17.90
N VAL A 27 -12.65 17.84 17.60
CA VAL A 27 -12.19 17.39 16.29
C VAL A 27 -12.63 15.94 16.21
N SER A 28 -13.60 15.67 15.37
CA SER A 28 -14.07 14.29 15.12
C SER A 28 -12.87 13.45 14.71
N LYS A 29 -12.74 12.25 15.29
CA LYS A 29 -11.67 11.33 14.91
C LYS A 29 -11.68 11.11 13.40
N PRO A 30 -10.53 11.16 12.70
CA PRO A 30 -10.51 10.97 11.27
C PRO A 30 -10.91 9.55 10.87
N ASN A 31 -11.62 9.39 9.78
CA ASN A 31 -11.67 8.12 9.08
C ASN A 31 -10.31 7.85 8.44
N ILE A 32 -9.97 6.58 8.23
CA ILE A 32 -8.67 6.18 7.68
C ILE A 32 -8.89 5.17 6.56
N VAL A 33 -8.36 5.47 5.38
CA VAL A 33 -8.25 4.54 4.24
C VAL A 33 -6.77 4.29 3.96
N LEU A 34 -6.29 3.10 4.27
CA LEU A 34 -4.92 2.67 4.03
C LEU A 34 -4.90 1.75 2.81
N ILE A 35 -4.42 2.28 1.69
CA ILE A 35 -4.37 1.59 0.39
C ILE A 35 -2.98 1.02 0.18
N LEU A 36 -2.86 -0.31 0.19
CA LEU A 36 -1.62 -1.01 -0.10
C LEU A 36 -1.71 -1.71 -1.45
N LEU A 37 -0.77 -1.39 -2.32
CA LEU A 37 -0.61 -2.04 -3.62
C LEU A 37 0.46 -3.13 -3.55
N ASP A 38 0.42 -4.09 -4.48
CA ASP A 38 1.28 -5.26 -4.53
C ASP A 38 2.15 -5.19 -5.79
N ASP A 39 3.47 -5.16 -5.62
CA ASP A 39 4.44 -5.15 -6.72
C ASP A 39 4.39 -3.91 -7.64
N VAL A 40 3.98 -2.75 -7.13
CA VAL A 40 3.98 -1.48 -7.88
C VAL A 40 5.29 -0.73 -7.66
N GLY A 41 5.96 -0.40 -8.76
CA GLY A 41 7.26 0.27 -8.73
C GLY A 41 7.18 1.77 -8.45
N TYR A 42 8.34 2.35 -8.11
CA TYR A 42 8.44 3.77 -7.73
C TYR A 42 7.91 4.73 -8.77
N SER A 43 8.15 4.46 -10.06
CA SER A 43 7.79 5.36 -11.15
C SER A 43 6.50 5.02 -11.88
N ASP A 44 5.60 4.22 -11.30
CA ASP A 44 4.43 3.72 -12.03
C ASP A 44 3.21 4.66 -12.02
N PHE A 45 3.26 5.77 -11.28
CA PHE A 45 2.20 6.79 -11.28
C PHE A 45 2.63 8.06 -12.02
N GLY A 46 1.67 8.76 -12.63
CA GLY A 46 1.93 10.02 -13.34
C GLY A 46 2.64 11.05 -12.47
N CYS A 47 2.22 11.20 -11.20
CA CYS A 47 2.84 12.08 -10.21
C CYS A 47 4.23 11.60 -9.72
N TYR A 48 4.67 10.40 -10.11
CA TYR A 48 6.02 9.86 -9.94
C TYR A 48 6.76 9.62 -11.26
N GLY A 49 6.26 10.19 -12.37
CA GLY A 49 6.96 10.26 -13.65
C GLY A 49 6.46 9.31 -14.73
N SER A 50 5.45 8.46 -14.48
CA SER A 50 4.91 7.51 -15.44
C SER A 50 4.21 8.16 -16.64
N GLU A 51 4.19 7.40 -17.74
CA GLU A 51 3.30 7.60 -18.89
C GLU A 51 1.97 6.85 -18.73
N ILE A 52 1.83 6.03 -17.70
CA ILE A 52 0.59 5.32 -17.40
C ILE A 52 -0.46 6.33 -16.94
N ASN A 53 -1.68 6.15 -17.39
CA ASN A 53 -2.79 7.06 -17.08
C ASN A 53 -3.31 6.82 -15.66
N THR A 54 -2.93 7.70 -14.71
CA THR A 54 -3.31 7.61 -13.28
C THR A 54 -3.90 8.92 -12.73
N PRO A 55 -4.95 9.49 -13.38
CA PRO A 55 -5.43 10.83 -13.04
C PRO A 55 -6.03 10.93 -11.63
N ASN A 56 -6.56 9.84 -11.06
CA ASN A 56 -7.15 9.85 -9.72
C ASN A 56 -6.07 9.82 -8.64
N ILE A 57 -5.02 9.01 -8.84
CA ILE A 57 -3.83 8.97 -7.98
C ILE A 57 -3.08 10.29 -8.05
N ASP A 58 -2.93 10.86 -9.25
CA ASP A 58 -2.26 12.14 -9.46
C ASP A 58 -3.02 13.26 -8.74
N ARG A 59 -4.37 13.27 -8.82
CA ARG A 59 -5.21 14.22 -8.07
C ARG A 59 -5.13 14.03 -6.57
N LEU A 60 -5.02 12.78 -6.08
CA LEU A 60 -4.79 12.52 -4.66
C LEU A 60 -3.46 13.12 -4.21
N ALA A 61 -2.41 13.03 -5.03
CA ALA A 61 -1.10 13.64 -4.77
C ALA A 61 -1.14 15.17 -4.85
N GLU A 62 -1.92 15.76 -5.75
CA GLU A 62 -2.13 17.21 -5.85
C GLU A 62 -2.84 17.79 -4.62
N ASN A 63 -3.76 17.02 -4.01
CA ASN A 63 -4.50 17.39 -2.81
C ASN A 63 -3.89 16.82 -1.52
N GLY A 64 -2.63 16.42 -1.57
CA GLY A 64 -1.91 15.81 -0.47
C GLY A 64 -0.41 16.04 -0.56
N ILE A 65 0.34 15.16 0.08
CA ILE A 65 1.81 15.21 0.15
C ILE A 65 2.37 13.92 -0.45
N ARG A 66 3.47 14.03 -1.19
CA ARG A 66 4.29 12.90 -1.65
C ARG A 66 5.60 12.86 -0.87
N LEU A 67 6.04 11.66 -0.48
CA LEU A 67 7.41 11.48 -0.01
C LEU A 67 8.29 10.98 -1.16
N ARG A 68 9.50 11.55 -1.28
CA ARG A 68 10.53 11.03 -2.18
C ARG A 68 11.13 9.72 -1.66
N HIS A 69 11.19 9.58 -0.34
CA HIS A 69 11.82 8.45 0.34
C HIS A 69 10.85 7.80 1.32
N PHE A 70 10.25 6.70 0.91
CA PHE A 70 9.43 5.87 1.79
C PHE A 70 9.81 4.40 1.64
N TYR A 71 10.24 3.80 2.73
CA TYR A 71 10.87 2.49 2.74
C TYR A 71 9.97 1.40 3.29
N ASN A 72 10.12 0.21 2.72
CA ASN A 72 9.45 -1.03 3.12
C ASN A 72 10.48 -2.17 3.29
N GLN A 73 10.02 -3.43 3.36
CA GLN A 73 10.87 -4.59 3.56
C GLN A 73 11.26 -5.31 2.25
N ALA A 74 11.14 -4.64 1.11
CA ALA A 74 11.42 -5.17 -0.23
C ALA A 74 10.69 -6.47 -0.59
N ARG A 75 9.71 -6.89 0.21
CA ARG A 75 8.95 -8.12 0.04
C ARG A 75 7.60 -8.08 0.74
N SER A 76 6.57 -8.67 0.10
CA SER A 76 5.17 -8.54 0.47
C SER A 76 4.85 -8.93 1.93
N ALA A 77 5.04 -10.19 2.34
CA ALA A 77 4.65 -10.64 3.68
C ALA A 77 5.40 -9.93 4.81
N PRO A 78 6.74 -9.73 4.75
CA PRO A 78 7.47 -8.94 5.73
C PRO A 78 6.99 -7.48 5.82
N THR A 79 6.72 -6.83 4.69
CA THR A 79 6.20 -5.45 4.65
C THR A 79 4.81 -5.37 5.28
N ARG A 80 3.89 -6.27 4.92
CA ARG A 80 2.54 -6.30 5.47
C ARG A 80 2.54 -6.54 6.98
N ALA A 81 3.42 -7.42 7.47
CA ALA A 81 3.61 -7.64 8.90
C ALA A 81 4.10 -6.37 9.60
N SER A 82 5.09 -5.68 9.02
CA SER A 82 5.60 -4.42 9.57
C SER A 82 4.56 -3.30 9.55
N LEU A 83 3.79 -3.17 8.46
CA LEU A 83 2.73 -2.17 8.32
C LEU A 83 1.68 -2.29 9.43
N ILE A 84 1.18 -3.51 9.63
CA ILE A 84 0.04 -3.73 10.52
C ILE A 84 0.42 -3.81 12.00
N THR A 85 1.71 -3.95 12.34
CA THR A 85 2.19 -4.07 13.71
C THR A 85 3.08 -2.90 14.17
N GLY A 86 3.60 -2.09 13.25
CA GLY A 86 4.58 -1.04 13.55
C GLY A 86 5.95 -1.60 14.00
N LEU A 87 6.24 -2.87 13.74
CA LEU A 87 7.45 -3.56 14.17
C LEU A 87 8.22 -4.11 12.96
N TYR A 88 9.53 -4.33 13.13
CA TYR A 88 10.30 -5.00 12.07
C TYR A 88 9.91 -6.47 11.93
N PRO A 89 9.96 -7.05 10.72
CA PRO A 89 9.41 -8.37 10.44
C PRO A 89 10.06 -9.48 11.27
N HIS A 90 11.34 -9.35 11.64
CA HIS A 90 12.04 -10.28 12.52
C HIS A 90 11.50 -10.27 13.96
N GLN A 91 11.00 -9.12 14.43
CA GLN A 91 10.40 -8.99 15.75
C GLN A 91 9.03 -9.68 15.84
N VAL A 92 8.35 -9.74 14.70
CA VAL A 92 6.98 -10.28 14.62
C VAL A 92 6.92 -11.75 14.18
N GLY A 93 8.06 -12.36 13.82
CA GLY A 93 8.10 -13.75 13.37
C GLY A 93 7.96 -13.95 11.86
N ASN A 94 7.93 -12.86 11.09
CA ASN A 94 7.69 -12.88 9.63
C ASN A 94 8.88 -12.33 8.82
N GLY A 95 10.11 -12.59 9.28
CA GLY A 95 11.35 -12.12 8.64
C GLY A 95 11.66 -12.80 7.30
N ALA A 96 10.96 -13.88 6.96
CA ALA A 96 11.07 -14.56 5.67
C ALA A 96 9.70 -14.99 5.13
N LEU A 97 9.64 -15.25 3.83
CA LEU A 97 8.48 -15.89 3.22
C LEU A 97 8.51 -17.40 3.55
N GLY A 98 7.62 -17.82 4.42
CA GLY A 98 7.55 -19.20 4.88
C GLY A 98 8.40 -19.47 6.14
N LYS A 99 8.21 -20.66 6.70
CA LYS A 99 8.81 -21.08 7.97
C LYS A 99 10.24 -21.58 7.77
N VAL A 100 11.16 -21.05 8.60
CA VAL A 100 12.49 -21.65 8.81
C VAL A 100 12.48 -22.32 10.18
N PRO A 101 12.60 -23.65 10.26
CA PRO A 101 12.56 -24.38 11.54
C PRO A 101 13.63 -23.92 12.52
N GLY A 102 13.27 -23.83 13.80
CA GLY A 102 14.20 -23.46 14.89
C GLY A 102 14.40 -21.97 15.09
N TYR A 103 13.83 -21.10 14.25
CA TYR A 103 14.01 -19.65 14.35
C TYR A 103 12.67 -18.94 14.53
N PRO A 104 12.33 -18.43 15.72
CA PRO A 104 11.06 -17.71 15.97
C PRO A 104 10.86 -16.48 15.08
N ALA A 105 11.94 -15.79 14.69
CA ALA A 105 11.91 -14.66 13.76
C ALA A 105 11.45 -15.04 12.34
N TYR A 106 11.45 -16.32 12.01
CA TYR A 106 11.17 -16.85 10.67
C TYR A 106 10.08 -17.93 10.69
N GLN A 107 9.06 -17.77 11.53
CA GLN A 107 7.95 -18.74 11.54
C GLN A 107 7.01 -18.59 10.34
N GLY A 108 7.09 -17.46 9.60
CA GLY A 108 6.35 -17.20 8.37
C GLY A 108 4.97 -16.55 8.57
N TYR A 109 4.66 -16.12 9.78
CA TYR A 109 3.45 -15.37 10.16
C TYR A 109 3.68 -14.63 11.48
N PRO A 110 2.91 -13.55 11.78
CA PRO A 110 3.06 -12.80 13.01
C PRO A 110 2.73 -13.61 14.27
N ASN A 111 3.55 -13.43 15.31
CA ASN A 111 3.37 -14.08 16.61
C ASN A 111 2.06 -13.64 17.30
N GLU A 112 1.55 -14.46 18.19
CA GLU A 112 0.31 -14.20 18.93
C GLU A 112 0.39 -12.97 19.83
N ASN A 113 1.55 -12.67 20.40
CA ASN A 113 1.77 -11.53 21.28
C ASN A 113 1.94 -10.20 20.55
N ASN A 114 1.98 -10.18 19.21
CA ASN A 114 1.99 -8.92 18.46
C ASN A 114 0.59 -8.31 18.44
N VAL A 115 0.52 -7.00 18.60
CA VAL A 115 -0.71 -6.22 18.45
C VAL A 115 -0.82 -5.73 17.01
N PHE A 116 -1.99 -5.89 16.42
CA PHE A 116 -2.27 -5.37 15.09
C PHE A 116 -2.96 -4.01 15.20
N LEU A 117 -2.77 -3.18 14.19
CA LEU A 117 -3.35 -1.85 14.13
C LEU A 117 -4.88 -1.83 14.40
N PRO A 118 -5.73 -2.70 13.81
CA PRO A 118 -7.16 -2.70 14.12
C PRO A 118 -7.45 -3.07 15.57
N GLU A 119 -6.66 -3.95 16.21
CA GLU A 119 -6.81 -4.25 17.64
C GLU A 119 -6.56 -3.00 18.51
N ALA A 120 -5.56 -2.19 18.15
CA ALA A 120 -5.32 -0.91 18.82
C ALA A 120 -6.43 0.11 18.53
N LEU A 121 -6.86 0.26 17.28
CA LEU A 121 -7.89 1.22 16.88
C LEU A 121 -9.26 0.94 17.51
N LYS A 122 -9.60 -0.31 17.83
CA LYS A 122 -10.80 -0.65 18.59
C LYS A 122 -10.88 0.07 19.94
N THR A 123 -9.74 0.32 20.59
CA THR A 123 -9.70 1.08 21.87
C THR A 123 -10.17 2.53 21.72
N ALA A 124 -10.12 3.05 20.48
CA ALA A 124 -10.59 4.38 20.11
C ALA A 124 -11.98 4.36 19.43
N GLY A 125 -12.65 3.20 19.38
CA GLY A 125 -14.01 3.05 18.86
C GLY A 125 -14.11 2.97 17.35
N TYR A 126 -13.03 2.57 16.65
CA TYR A 126 -13.04 2.41 15.20
C TYR A 126 -13.74 1.12 14.76
N PHE A 127 -14.51 1.23 13.69
CA PHE A 127 -14.99 0.10 12.88
C PHE A 127 -13.92 -0.25 11.85
N ASN A 128 -13.41 -1.47 11.91
CA ASN A 128 -12.24 -1.89 11.13
C ASN A 128 -12.63 -2.80 9.97
N VAL A 129 -12.27 -2.42 8.76
CA VAL A 129 -12.61 -3.09 7.51
C VAL A 129 -11.33 -3.54 6.78
N MET A 130 -11.33 -4.75 6.23
CA MET A 130 -10.24 -5.25 5.38
C MET A 130 -10.80 -5.83 4.09
N THR A 131 -10.25 -5.39 2.93
CA THR A 131 -10.54 -6.02 1.65
C THR A 131 -9.27 -6.26 0.84
N GLY A 132 -9.17 -7.42 0.19
CA GLY A 132 -8.05 -7.75 -0.69
C GLY A 132 -7.09 -8.83 -0.16
N LYS A 133 -5.82 -8.71 -0.51
CA LYS A 133 -4.76 -9.66 -0.16
C LYS A 133 -4.33 -9.53 1.30
N TRP A 134 -4.40 -10.65 2.06
CA TRP A 134 -3.98 -10.67 3.47
C TRP A 134 -2.49 -10.97 3.66
N HIS A 135 -2.05 -12.16 3.29
CA HIS A 135 -0.66 -12.65 3.31
C HIS A 135 0.04 -12.62 4.69
N LEU A 136 -0.70 -12.83 5.77
CA LEU A 136 -0.22 -12.79 7.15
C LEU A 136 -0.52 -14.07 7.96
N GLY A 137 -0.56 -15.23 7.29
CA GLY A 137 -0.73 -16.50 7.99
C GLY A 137 -2.18 -16.90 8.21
N TYR A 138 -3.04 -16.70 7.23
CA TYR A 138 -4.46 -17.06 7.30
C TYR A 138 -4.67 -18.50 7.78
N PHE A 139 -3.99 -19.47 7.18
CA PHE A 139 -4.11 -20.91 7.51
C PHE A 139 -3.40 -21.30 8.82
N GLN A 140 -2.74 -20.37 9.48
CA GLN A 140 -2.18 -20.50 10.83
C GLN A 140 -3.07 -19.83 11.88
N GLY A 141 -4.31 -19.46 11.51
CA GLY A 141 -5.27 -18.82 12.41
C GLY A 141 -5.11 -17.31 12.56
N VAL A 142 -4.17 -16.70 11.84
CA VAL A 142 -3.99 -15.25 11.81
C VAL A 142 -4.87 -14.67 10.70
N THR A 143 -6.18 -14.58 10.96
CA THR A 143 -7.17 -14.06 10.01
C THR A 143 -7.46 -12.57 10.28
N PRO A 144 -8.03 -11.83 9.32
CA PRO A 144 -8.45 -10.45 9.58
C PRO A 144 -9.37 -10.34 10.80
N ILE A 145 -10.39 -11.19 10.90
CA ILE A 145 -11.37 -11.15 12.00
C ILE A 145 -10.69 -11.48 13.35
N SER A 146 -9.83 -12.52 13.39
CA SER A 146 -9.09 -12.88 14.60
C SER A 146 -8.13 -11.77 15.07
N ARG A 147 -7.82 -10.81 14.19
CA ARG A 147 -6.87 -9.71 14.44
C ARG A 147 -7.53 -8.33 14.42
N GLY A 148 -8.82 -8.27 14.78
CA GLY A 148 -9.51 -7.04 15.13
C GLY A 148 -10.26 -6.33 14.02
N PHE A 149 -10.36 -6.91 12.83
CA PHE A 149 -11.27 -6.38 11.82
C PHE A 149 -12.72 -6.82 12.11
N ASP A 150 -13.68 -5.95 11.82
CA ASP A 150 -15.11 -6.18 12.02
C ASP A 150 -15.77 -6.76 10.78
N ARG A 151 -15.24 -6.39 9.60
CA ARG A 151 -15.65 -6.92 8.29
C ARG A 151 -14.44 -7.23 7.43
N SER A 152 -14.52 -8.30 6.67
CA SER A 152 -13.48 -8.59 5.68
C SER A 152 -14.01 -9.34 4.46
N LEU A 153 -13.51 -9.01 3.28
CA LEU A 153 -13.49 -9.89 2.11
C LEU A 153 -12.05 -10.03 1.65
N ASN A 154 -11.46 -11.20 1.84
CA ASN A 154 -10.02 -11.34 1.63
C ASN A 154 -9.61 -12.59 0.86
N ALA A 155 -8.42 -12.49 0.29
CA ALA A 155 -7.66 -13.57 -0.30
C ALA A 155 -6.41 -13.84 0.53
N PRO A 156 -6.18 -15.07 1.03
CA PRO A 156 -5.00 -15.39 1.84
C PRO A 156 -3.67 -15.04 1.20
N PHE A 157 -3.52 -15.23 -0.11
CA PHE A 157 -2.28 -14.97 -0.84
C PHE A 157 -2.42 -13.97 -2.00
N GLY A 158 -3.63 -13.75 -2.52
CA GLY A 158 -3.87 -13.01 -3.76
C GLY A 158 -3.40 -13.77 -5.01
N GLY A 159 -3.20 -13.06 -6.10
CA GLY A 159 -2.69 -13.64 -7.36
C GLY A 159 -3.77 -14.09 -8.32
N TYR A 160 -4.96 -13.51 -8.26
CA TYR A 160 -6.06 -13.70 -9.22
C TYR A 160 -6.81 -12.41 -9.46
N TYR A 161 -7.31 -12.24 -10.68
CA TYR A 161 -7.98 -11.02 -11.13
C TYR A 161 -9.42 -11.25 -11.57
N PHE A 162 -9.71 -12.35 -12.27
CA PHE A 162 -11.04 -12.62 -12.81
C PHE A 162 -11.70 -13.83 -12.14
N SER A 163 -12.99 -13.72 -11.86
CA SER A 163 -13.81 -14.85 -11.39
C SER A 163 -13.78 -16.03 -12.36
N SER A 164 -13.69 -15.76 -13.65
CA SER A 164 -13.65 -16.76 -14.73
C SER A 164 -12.30 -17.45 -14.90
N ASP A 165 -11.25 -17.09 -14.14
CA ASP A 165 -9.95 -17.76 -14.24
C ASP A 165 -10.01 -19.18 -13.69
N LYS A 166 -10.04 -20.17 -14.61
CA LYS A 166 -10.06 -21.59 -14.29
C LYS A 166 -8.68 -22.22 -14.14
N SER A 167 -7.60 -21.42 -14.35
CA SER A 167 -6.22 -21.91 -14.23
C SER A 167 -5.80 -22.15 -12.78
N LEU A 168 -6.43 -21.45 -11.84
CA LEU A 168 -6.20 -21.58 -10.41
C LEU A 168 -6.79 -22.90 -9.91
N LYS A 169 -5.92 -23.86 -9.62
CA LYS A 169 -6.31 -25.22 -9.18
C LYS A 169 -6.31 -25.33 -7.66
N LYS A 170 -7.21 -26.19 -7.14
CA LYS A 170 -7.09 -26.69 -5.76
C LYS A 170 -5.74 -27.40 -5.61
N ASN A 171 -4.85 -26.88 -4.81
CA ASN A 171 -3.62 -27.61 -4.47
C ASN A 171 -3.93 -28.64 -3.38
N LYS A 172 -4.17 -29.90 -3.79
CA LYS A 172 -4.51 -31.01 -2.88
C LYS A 172 -3.43 -31.29 -1.82
N LYS A 173 -2.17 -30.91 -2.08
CA LYS A 173 -1.03 -31.17 -1.17
C LYS A 173 -0.89 -30.11 -0.05
N GLU A 174 -1.34 -28.88 -0.28
CA GLU A 174 -1.08 -27.76 0.65
C GLU A 174 -2.30 -27.36 1.48
N ARG A 175 -3.43 -28.04 1.39
CA ARG A 175 -4.73 -27.64 1.99
C ARG A 175 -5.16 -26.19 1.63
N THR A 176 -4.51 -25.56 0.69
CA THR A 176 -4.78 -24.20 0.25
C THR A 176 -5.64 -24.24 -0.99
N ASN A 177 -6.83 -23.68 -0.90
CA ASN A 177 -7.67 -23.48 -2.06
C ASN A 177 -7.35 -22.12 -2.65
N GLN A 178 -6.59 -22.09 -3.75
CA GLN A 178 -6.21 -20.84 -4.42
C GLN A 178 -7.39 -20.10 -5.07
N ARG A 179 -8.55 -20.75 -5.15
CA ARG A 179 -9.76 -20.17 -5.75
C ARG A 179 -10.81 -19.75 -4.74
N ASN A 180 -10.53 -19.79 -3.47
CA ASN A 180 -11.49 -19.38 -2.47
C ASN A 180 -11.15 -17.98 -1.95
N LEU A 181 -12.22 -17.24 -1.70
CA LEU A 181 -12.25 -16.02 -0.93
C LEU A 181 -12.71 -16.31 0.49
N TYR A 182 -12.52 -15.37 1.38
CA TYR A 182 -13.03 -15.46 2.74
C TYR A 182 -13.81 -14.19 3.07
N LEU A 183 -15.11 -14.39 3.33
CA LEU A 183 -16.01 -13.32 3.77
C LEU A 183 -16.21 -13.45 5.27
N ASN A 184 -15.64 -12.56 6.07
CA ASN A 184 -15.69 -12.62 7.55
C ASN A 184 -15.29 -14.00 8.11
N ASP A 185 -14.18 -14.59 7.62
CA ASP A 185 -13.68 -15.93 7.93
C ASP A 185 -14.50 -17.10 7.35
N GLU A 186 -15.65 -16.88 6.73
CA GLU A 186 -16.35 -17.89 5.95
C GLU A 186 -15.65 -18.12 4.61
N GLU A 187 -15.27 -19.35 4.33
CA GLU A 187 -14.71 -19.73 3.03
C GLU A 187 -15.80 -19.75 1.95
N ILE A 188 -15.62 -18.96 0.89
CA ILE A 188 -16.56 -18.84 -0.22
C ILE A 188 -15.89 -19.13 -1.57
N GLY A 189 -16.65 -19.63 -2.54
CA GLY A 189 -16.17 -19.82 -3.92
C GLY A 189 -16.16 -18.53 -4.72
N PHE A 190 -15.53 -18.56 -5.91
CA PHE A 190 -15.55 -17.44 -6.84
C PHE A 190 -16.92 -17.18 -7.48
N ASP A 191 -17.81 -18.16 -7.36
CA ASP A 191 -19.18 -18.19 -7.88
C ASP A 191 -20.24 -18.12 -6.75
N ASP A 192 -19.85 -17.68 -5.57
CA ASP A 192 -20.77 -17.45 -4.45
C ASP A 192 -21.80 -16.35 -4.80
N ASP A 193 -23.07 -16.57 -4.51
CA ASP A 193 -24.18 -15.68 -4.88
C ASP A 193 -24.10 -14.28 -4.26
N ARG A 194 -23.26 -14.08 -3.24
CA ARG A 194 -22.99 -12.77 -2.62
C ARG A 194 -21.99 -11.94 -3.42
N LEU A 195 -21.28 -12.54 -4.38
CA LEU A 195 -20.32 -11.87 -5.25
C LEU A 195 -21.01 -11.40 -6.55
N PRO A 196 -20.58 -10.29 -7.14
CA PRO A 196 -21.02 -9.90 -8.48
C PRO A 196 -20.67 -10.97 -9.52
N GLU A 197 -21.49 -11.14 -10.53
CA GLU A 197 -21.12 -11.93 -11.70
C GLU A 197 -19.89 -11.35 -12.42
N ASN A 198 -19.01 -12.21 -12.91
CA ASN A 198 -17.85 -11.81 -13.73
C ASN A 198 -16.96 -10.73 -13.08
N TRP A 199 -16.80 -10.78 -11.75
CA TRP A 199 -16.02 -9.80 -11.04
C TRP A 199 -14.53 -9.78 -11.47
N TYR A 200 -13.95 -8.57 -11.38
CA TYR A 200 -12.53 -8.30 -11.47
C TYR A 200 -12.02 -7.90 -10.07
N SER A 201 -10.96 -8.53 -9.57
CA SER A 201 -10.59 -8.44 -8.15
C SER A 201 -10.35 -7.00 -7.66
N THR A 202 -9.68 -6.16 -8.46
CA THR A 202 -9.45 -4.76 -8.10
C THR A 202 -10.75 -4.02 -7.82
N HIS A 203 -11.78 -4.26 -8.62
CA HIS A 203 -13.10 -3.69 -8.41
C HIS A 203 -13.84 -4.34 -7.24
N LEU A 204 -13.75 -5.67 -7.12
CA LEU A 204 -14.40 -6.44 -6.06
C LEU A 204 -13.96 -5.98 -4.66
N TRP A 205 -12.65 -5.80 -4.46
CA TRP A 205 -12.14 -5.30 -3.17
C TRP A 205 -12.69 -3.92 -2.83
N THR A 206 -12.81 -3.06 -3.84
CA THR A 206 -13.38 -1.72 -3.69
C THR A 206 -14.85 -1.78 -3.36
N ASP A 207 -15.65 -2.56 -4.11
CA ASP A 207 -17.10 -2.66 -3.93
C ASP A 207 -17.47 -3.13 -2.52
N PHE A 208 -16.81 -4.19 -2.05
CA PHE A 208 -17.05 -4.69 -0.69
C PHE A 208 -16.55 -3.74 0.39
N GLY A 209 -15.41 -3.08 0.17
CA GLY A 209 -14.91 -2.09 1.10
C GLY A 209 -15.84 -0.90 1.26
N LEU A 210 -16.35 -0.35 0.16
CA LEU A 210 -17.34 0.73 0.17
C LEU A 210 -18.61 0.30 0.91
N LYS A 211 -19.14 -0.89 0.61
CA LYS A 211 -20.29 -1.45 1.31
C LYS A 211 -20.05 -1.56 2.82
N PHE A 212 -18.88 -2.02 3.25
CA PHE A 212 -18.59 -2.21 4.66
C PHE A 212 -18.37 -0.88 5.40
N ILE A 213 -17.72 0.13 4.78
CA ILE A 213 -17.57 1.43 5.44
C ILE A 213 -18.90 2.19 5.53
N ASP A 214 -19.86 1.91 4.64
CA ASP A 214 -21.21 2.49 4.74
C ASP A 214 -21.90 2.10 6.03
N GLU A 215 -21.69 0.86 6.55
CA GLU A 215 -22.20 0.44 7.85
C GLU A 215 -21.71 1.38 8.98
N ALA A 216 -20.41 1.74 8.97
CA ALA A 216 -19.83 2.65 9.95
C ALA A 216 -20.31 4.11 9.78
N ILE A 217 -20.46 4.56 8.52
CA ILE A 217 -20.94 5.92 8.22
C ILE A 217 -22.38 6.11 8.71
N GLU A 218 -23.25 5.13 8.48
CA GLU A 218 -24.65 5.14 8.95
C GLU A 218 -24.74 5.20 10.48
N GLU A 219 -23.86 4.50 11.19
CA GLU A 219 -23.75 4.50 12.64
C GLU A 219 -22.98 5.70 13.20
N LYS A 220 -22.45 6.58 12.34
CA LYS A 220 -21.59 7.72 12.71
C LYS A 220 -20.36 7.31 13.50
N GLN A 221 -19.81 6.13 13.20
CA GLN A 221 -18.62 5.57 13.81
C GLN A 221 -17.40 5.85 12.94
N PRO A 222 -16.23 6.26 13.48
CA PRO A 222 -15.02 6.39 12.69
C PRO A 222 -14.59 5.02 12.17
N PHE A 223 -14.12 4.95 10.92
CA PHE A 223 -13.69 3.69 10.33
C PHE A 223 -12.20 3.70 9.97
N PHE A 224 -11.62 2.50 9.99
CA PHE A 224 -10.34 2.17 9.40
C PHE A 224 -10.56 1.12 8.31
N TRP A 225 -10.23 1.45 7.08
CA TRP A 225 -10.29 0.52 5.96
C TRP A 225 -8.89 0.23 5.43
N TYR A 226 -8.45 -1.02 5.54
CA TYR A 226 -7.25 -1.56 4.93
C TYR A 226 -7.62 -2.17 3.58
N LEU A 227 -7.45 -1.39 2.49
CA LEU A 227 -7.66 -1.81 1.11
C LEU A 227 -6.33 -2.33 0.55
N ALA A 228 -6.19 -3.64 0.52
CA ALA A 228 -4.95 -4.32 0.12
C ALA A 228 -5.10 -4.97 -1.26
N HIS A 229 -4.90 -4.18 -2.32
CA HIS A 229 -4.96 -4.72 -3.67
C HIS A 229 -3.91 -5.80 -3.91
N ASN A 230 -4.24 -6.81 -4.72
CA ASN A 230 -3.28 -7.77 -5.26
C ASN A 230 -2.64 -7.28 -6.58
N ALA A 231 -3.06 -6.15 -7.10
CA ALA A 231 -2.48 -5.49 -8.26
C ALA A 231 -1.21 -4.69 -7.85
N ALA A 232 -0.13 -4.79 -8.60
CA ALA A 232 0.04 -5.46 -9.90
C ALA A 232 0.85 -6.79 -9.81
N HIS A 233 0.54 -7.64 -8.81
CA HIS A 233 1.22 -8.94 -8.68
C HIS A 233 0.80 -9.89 -9.82
N PHE A 234 1.72 -10.73 -10.27
CA PHE A 234 1.43 -11.74 -11.28
C PHE A 234 0.41 -12.81 -10.79
N PRO A 235 -0.29 -13.51 -11.71
CA PRO A 235 -0.30 -13.33 -13.16
C PRO A 235 -1.00 -12.03 -13.56
N LEU A 236 -0.37 -11.22 -14.41
CA LEU A 236 -0.93 -9.95 -14.87
C LEU A 236 -2.12 -10.20 -15.80
N GLN A 237 -3.27 -9.68 -15.42
CA GLN A 237 -4.51 -9.79 -16.19
C GLN A 237 -5.32 -8.50 -16.01
N ALA A 238 -5.88 -7.99 -17.11
CA ALA A 238 -6.72 -6.77 -17.09
C ALA A 238 -7.83 -6.85 -18.15
N PRO A 239 -8.86 -6.00 -18.05
CA PRO A 239 -9.84 -5.86 -19.12
C PRO A 239 -9.19 -5.52 -20.46
N VAL A 240 -9.64 -6.20 -21.52
CA VAL A 240 -9.00 -6.12 -22.85
C VAL A 240 -9.08 -4.70 -23.43
N GLU A 241 -10.15 -3.98 -23.15
CA GLU A 241 -10.33 -2.58 -23.56
C GLU A 241 -9.28 -1.66 -22.93
N THR A 242 -8.85 -1.95 -21.70
CA THR A 242 -7.79 -1.18 -21.03
C THR A 242 -6.42 -1.57 -21.58
N ILE A 243 -6.15 -2.87 -21.81
CA ILE A 243 -4.91 -3.32 -22.46
C ILE A 243 -4.71 -2.67 -23.83
N ASN A 244 -5.77 -2.61 -24.65
CA ASN A 244 -5.71 -2.06 -26.00
C ASN A 244 -5.31 -0.58 -26.05
N LYS A 245 -5.49 0.18 -24.94
CA LYS A 245 -5.03 1.57 -24.86
C LYS A 245 -3.50 1.69 -24.83
N TYR A 246 -2.81 0.64 -24.40
CA TYR A 246 -1.35 0.64 -24.19
C TYR A 246 -0.60 -0.16 -25.23
N LYS A 247 -1.26 -1.01 -25.99
CA LYS A 247 -0.64 -1.83 -27.06
C LYS A 247 0.10 -0.94 -28.04
N GLY A 248 1.37 -1.26 -28.32
CA GLY A 248 2.25 -0.53 -29.21
C GLY A 248 2.98 0.66 -28.60
N LYS A 249 2.62 1.09 -27.37
CA LYS A 249 3.26 2.25 -26.72
C LYS A 249 4.68 1.99 -26.23
N TYR A 250 5.02 0.74 -26.00
CA TYR A 250 6.30 0.32 -25.43
C TYR A 250 7.29 -0.22 -26.46
N MET A 251 6.94 -0.17 -27.76
CA MET A 251 7.82 -0.55 -28.88
C MET A 251 9.09 0.29 -28.99
N LYS A 252 9.15 1.43 -28.32
CA LYS A 252 10.34 2.29 -28.21
C LYS A 252 11.41 1.74 -27.24
N GLY A 253 11.08 0.72 -26.46
CA GLY A 253 12.00 0.02 -25.59
C GLY A 253 12.11 0.56 -24.18
N TRP A 254 12.68 -0.25 -23.32
CA TRP A 254 12.81 0.03 -21.88
C TRP A 254 13.79 1.18 -21.59
N GLU A 255 14.87 1.36 -22.36
CA GLU A 255 15.78 2.48 -22.20
C GLU A 255 15.07 3.82 -22.39
N ASP A 256 14.32 3.96 -23.49
CA ASP A 256 13.58 5.17 -23.81
C ASP A 256 12.48 5.47 -22.78
N VAL A 257 11.73 4.43 -22.37
CA VAL A 257 10.69 4.60 -21.34
C VAL A 257 11.30 5.03 -20.01
N ARG A 258 12.38 4.36 -19.59
CA ARG A 258 13.08 4.67 -18.33
C ARG A 258 13.64 6.09 -18.31
N ASN A 259 14.29 6.50 -19.40
CA ASN A 259 14.81 7.85 -19.56
C ASN A 259 13.68 8.90 -19.58
N ALA A 260 12.57 8.61 -20.26
CA ALA A 260 11.42 9.53 -20.30
C ALA A 260 10.76 9.69 -18.92
N ARG A 261 10.60 8.60 -18.16
CA ARG A 261 10.11 8.65 -16.78
C ARG A 261 11.02 9.48 -15.89
N PHE A 262 12.34 9.27 -15.97
CA PHE A 262 13.29 10.03 -15.18
C PHE A 262 13.31 11.51 -15.56
N LYS A 263 13.27 11.84 -16.85
CA LYS A 263 13.12 13.21 -17.31
C LYS A 263 11.91 13.91 -16.69
N LYS A 264 10.75 13.22 -16.69
CA LYS A 264 9.55 13.75 -16.07
C LYS A 264 9.68 13.87 -14.54
N GLN A 265 10.42 12.98 -13.88
CA GLN A 265 10.73 13.10 -12.45
C GLN A 265 11.57 14.34 -12.12
N LEU A 266 12.50 14.72 -13.00
CA LEU A 266 13.25 15.99 -12.88
C LEU A 266 12.32 17.20 -13.07
N GLU A 267 11.44 17.16 -14.07
CA GLU A 267 10.45 18.22 -14.35
C GLU A 267 9.46 18.39 -13.18
N LEU A 268 9.04 17.29 -12.54
CA LEU A 268 8.20 17.30 -11.34
C LEU A 268 8.95 17.75 -10.07
N GLY A 269 10.28 17.82 -10.12
CA GLY A 269 11.11 18.16 -8.98
C GLY A 269 11.26 17.04 -7.96
N LEU A 270 10.98 15.77 -8.31
CA LEU A 270 11.29 14.62 -7.47
C LEU A 270 12.80 14.43 -7.30
N PHE A 271 13.55 14.70 -8.36
CA PHE A 271 15.01 14.69 -8.40
C PHE A 271 15.53 15.99 -8.98
N GLU A 272 16.80 16.32 -8.75
CA GLU A 272 17.39 17.60 -9.13
C GLU A 272 18.48 17.46 -10.20
N ARG A 273 19.10 16.27 -10.31
CA ARG A 273 20.28 16.09 -11.16
C ARG A 273 20.16 14.87 -12.05
N PRO A 274 20.64 14.97 -13.31
CA PRO A 274 20.60 13.85 -14.26
C PRO A 274 21.41 12.61 -13.82
N ASP A 275 22.44 12.77 -13.00
CA ASP A 275 23.29 11.70 -12.48
C ASP A 275 22.63 10.85 -11.38
N GLN A 276 21.39 11.20 -10.97
CA GLN A 276 20.60 10.43 -10.03
C GLN A 276 19.87 9.23 -10.70
N LEU A 277 19.87 9.15 -12.03
CA LEU A 277 19.43 7.93 -12.72
C LEU A 277 20.52 6.85 -12.60
N THR A 278 20.21 5.79 -11.87
CA THR A 278 21.16 4.68 -11.71
C THR A 278 21.41 3.94 -13.04
N PRO A 279 22.55 3.27 -13.20
CA PRO A 279 22.76 2.38 -14.34
C PRO A 279 21.66 1.32 -14.43
N ARG A 280 21.30 0.94 -15.65
CA ARG A 280 20.39 -0.18 -15.91
C ARG A 280 21.00 -1.49 -15.42
N ASN A 281 20.15 -2.45 -15.07
CA ASN A 281 20.60 -3.80 -14.73
C ASN A 281 21.39 -4.40 -15.91
N PRO A 282 22.70 -4.73 -15.76
CA PRO A 282 23.55 -5.17 -16.87
C PRO A 282 23.13 -6.53 -17.48
N LYS A 283 22.26 -7.26 -16.82
CA LYS A 283 21.70 -8.53 -17.34
C LYS A 283 20.54 -8.32 -18.34
N VAL A 284 19.95 -7.13 -18.37
CA VAL A 284 18.88 -6.79 -19.31
C VAL A 284 19.52 -6.50 -20.68
N PRO A 285 19.14 -7.18 -21.76
CA PRO A 285 19.71 -6.95 -23.11
C PRO A 285 19.40 -5.54 -23.61
N GLU A 286 20.17 -5.06 -24.56
CA GLU A 286 19.86 -3.83 -25.29
C GLU A 286 18.57 -4.06 -26.12
N TRP A 287 17.63 -3.11 -26.09
CA TRP A 287 16.37 -3.24 -26.82
C TRP A 287 16.58 -3.51 -28.32
N ASP A 288 17.56 -2.84 -28.94
CA ASP A 288 17.83 -2.96 -30.35
C ASP A 288 18.44 -4.32 -30.76
N SER A 289 18.92 -5.10 -29.79
CA SER A 289 19.41 -6.45 -30.04
C SER A 289 18.30 -7.50 -30.17
N LEU A 290 17.07 -7.15 -29.82
CA LEU A 290 15.92 -8.03 -29.82
C LEU A 290 15.32 -8.21 -31.23
N THR A 291 14.78 -9.39 -31.49
CA THR A 291 13.94 -9.64 -32.66
C THR A 291 12.62 -8.85 -32.58
N GLN A 292 11.96 -8.66 -33.72
CA GLN A 292 10.67 -8.00 -33.80
C GLN A 292 9.59 -8.72 -32.93
N GLU A 293 9.59 -10.05 -32.93
CA GLU A 293 8.68 -10.87 -32.12
C GLU A 293 8.91 -10.68 -30.62
N GLU A 294 10.17 -10.62 -30.19
CA GLU A 294 10.51 -10.33 -28.78
C GLU A 294 10.06 -8.93 -28.38
N LYS A 295 10.28 -7.92 -29.22
CA LYS A 295 9.82 -6.54 -28.99
C LYS A 295 8.30 -6.46 -28.84
N GLU A 296 7.54 -7.12 -29.70
CA GLU A 296 6.07 -7.19 -29.62
C GLU A 296 5.59 -7.91 -28.36
N ARG A 297 6.26 -8.97 -27.94
CA ARG A 297 6.01 -9.69 -26.70
C ARG A 297 6.23 -8.77 -25.49
N TYR A 298 7.35 -8.06 -25.43
CA TYR A 298 7.68 -7.16 -24.34
C TYR A 298 6.76 -5.94 -24.32
N ASP A 299 6.41 -5.38 -25.47
CA ASP A 299 5.38 -4.31 -25.56
C ASP A 299 4.08 -4.77 -24.91
N MET A 300 3.59 -5.96 -25.28
CA MET A 300 2.36 -6.50 -24.71
C MET A 300 2.46 -6.78 -23.20
N GLN A 301 3.61 -7.27 -22.70
CA GLN A 301 3.81 -7.46 -21.25
C GLN A 301 3.64 -6.14 -20.49
N MET A 302 4.29 -5.08 -20.98
CA MET A 302 4.17 -3.77 -20.34
C MET A 302 2.80 -3.13 -20.54
N ALA A 303 2.16 -3.35 -21.68
CA ALA A 303 0.79 -2.89 -21.94
C ALA A 303 -0.22 -3.49 -20.95
N ILE A 304 -0.08 -4.79 -20.64
CA ILE A 304 -0.92 -5.48 -19.65
C ILE A 304 -0.65 -4.93 -18.25
N TYR A 305 0.62 -4.73 -17.88
CA TYR A 305 0.99 -4.15 -16.59
C TYR A 305 0.42 -2.73 -16.42
N ALA A 306 0.57 -1.89 -17.43
CA ALA A 306 0.02 -0.54 -17.43
C ALA A 306 -1.51 -0.54 -17.30
N ALA A 307 -2.18 -1.47 -17.95
CA ALA A 307 -3.63 -1.64 -17.82
C ALA A 307 -4.05 -2.03 -16.40
N VAL A 308 -3.29 -2.91 -15.74
CA VAL A 308 -3.55 -3.26 -14.32
C VAL A 308 -3.42 -2.04 -13.42
N ILE A 309 -2.40 -1.19 -13.64
CA ILE A 309 -2.21 0.07 -12.88
C ILE A 309 -3.37 1.05 -13.15
N GLU A 310 -3.83 1.20 -14.40
CA GLU A 310 -4.99 2.06 -14.71
C GLU A 310 -6.26 1.57 -14.01
N GLU A 311 -6.48 0.25 -13.90
CA GLU A 311 -7.64 -0.28 -13.16
C GLU A 311 -7.54 -0.01 -11.64
N VAL A 312 -6.32 0.01 -11.07
CA VAL A 312 -6.10 0.48 -9.69
C VAL A 312 -6.45 1.95 -9.54
N ASP A 313 -6.02 2.79 -10.48
CA ASP A 313 -6.35 4.22 -10.47
C ASP A 313 -7.87 4.47 -10.49
N ARG A 314 -8.61 3.73 -11.32
CA ARG A 314 -10.07 3.80 -11.35
C ARG A 314 -10.70 3.40 -10.01
N SER A 315 -10.16 2.35 -9.38
CA SER A 315 -10.59 1.92 -8.06
C SER A 315 -10.42 3.03 -7.03
N ILE A 316 -9.26 3.70 -7.02
CA ILE A 316 -8.98 4.81 -6.11
C ILE A 316 -9.91 6.01 -6.39
N GLY A 317 -10.18 6.31 -7.66
CA GLY A 317 -11.15 7.33 -8.04
C GLY A 317 -12.54 7.07 -7.46
N ARG A 318 -13.00 5.82 -7.51
CA ARG A 318 -14.28 5.39 -6.92
C ARG A 318 -14.31 5.54 -5.40
N VAL A 319 -13.21 5.21 -4.72
CA VAL A 319 -13.08 5.42 -3.27
C VAL A 319 -13.23 6.90 -2.92
N VAL A 320 -12.48 7.77 -3.59
CA VAL A 320 -12.51 9.22 -3.32
C VAL A 320 -13.90 9.82 -3.60
N GLU A 321 -14.51 9.45 -4.72
CA GLU A 321 -15.85 9.97 -5.07
C GLU A 321 -16.92 9.50 -4.09
N HIS A 322 -16.91 8.23 -3.68
CA HIS A 322 -17.83 7.71 -2.67
C HIS A 322 -17.70 8.44 -1.32
N LEU A 323 -16.48 8.65 -0.84
CA LEU A 323 -16.23 9.38 0.40
C LEU A 323 -16.74 10.84 0.31
N LYS A 324 -16.63 11.45 -0.88
CA LYS A 324 -17.14 12.79 -1.15
C LYS A 324 -18.68 12.80 -1.19
N GLU A 325 -19.31 11.86 -1.87
CA GLU A 325 -20.77 11.71 -1.92
C GLU A 325 -21.38 11.50 -0.52
N LYS A 326 -20.68 10.74 0.34
CA LYS A 326 -21.07 10.53 1.75
C LYS A 326 -20.75 11.74 2.66
N GLY A 327 -20.08 12.76 2.15
CA GLY A 327 -19.71 13.97 2.92
C GLY A 327 -18.64 13.72 4.01
N VAL A 328 -17.83 12.66 3.89
CA VAL A 328 -16.82 12.30 4.88
C VAL A 328 -15.38 12.47 4.37
N LEU A 329 -15.17 12.80 3.10
CA LEU A 329 -13.84 12.91 2.48
C LEU A 329 -12.93 13.86 3.24
N ASP A 330 -13.42 15.04 3.62
CA ASP A 330 -12.61 16.06 4.28
C ASP A 330 -12.06 15.59 5.65
N ASN A 331 -12.78 14.70 6.33
CA ASN A 331 -12.34 14.07 7.58
C ASN A 331 -11.81 12.64 7.38
N THR A 332 -11.30 12.33 6.19
CA THR A 332 -10.71 11.03 5.89
C THR A 332 -9.24 11.18 5.53
N LEU A 333 -8.37 10.51 6.29
CA LEU A 333 -6.96 10.33 5.97
C LEU A 333 -6.83 9.19 4.96
N ILE A 334 -6.33 9.47 3.78
CA ILE A 334 -6.04 8.48 2.73
C ILE A 334 -4.53 8.33 2.60
N ILE A 335 -4.02 7.11 2.76
CA ILE A 335 -2.60 6.76 2.57
C ILE A 335 -2.52 5.74 1.44
N LEU A 336 -1.69 6.02 0.43
CA LEU A 336 -1.43 5.14 -0.71
C LEU A 336 0.06 4.78 -0.77
N LEU A 337 0.38 3.48 -0.82
CA LEU A 337 1.74 2.97 -0.88
C LEU A 337 1.81 1.59 -1.52
N SER A 338 3.03 1.10 -1.83
CA SER A 338 3.29 -0.26 -2.32
C SER A 338 4.05 -1.09 -1.29
N ASP A 339 3.84 -2.42 -1.29
CA ASP A 339 4.48 -3.33 -0.33
C ASP A 339 5.94 -3.68 -0.70
N ASN A 340 6.34 -3.48 -1.92
CA ASN A 340 7.71 -3.55 -2.44
C ASN A 340 7.75 -2.90 -3.83
N GLY A 341 8.93 -2.76 -4.38
CA GLY A 341 9.12 -2.33 -5.76
C GLY A 341 8.55 -3.31 -6.78
N GLY A 342 8.49 -2.90 -8.04
CA GLY A 342 8.03 -3.71 -9.16
C GLY A 342 8.73 -5.07 -9.24
N ASN A 343 8.07 -6.06 -9.83
CA ASN A 343 8.47 -7.46 -9.72
C ASN A 343 9.26 -7.96 -10.95
N GLY A 344 10.50 -8.37 -10.73
CA GLY A 344 11.36 -8.95 -11.76
C GLY A 344 11.30 -10.47 -11.91
N GLU A 345 10.33 -11.15 -11.28
CA GLU A 345 10.19 -12.61 -11.39
C GLU A 345 9.58 -13.03 -12.76
N PRO A 346 9.92 -14.24 -13.25
CA PRO A 346 10.93 -15.16 -12.74
C PRO A 346 12.35 -14.91 -13.30
N GLY A 347 12.64 -13.76 -13.86
CA GLY A 347 13.94 -13.38 -14.46
C GLY A 347 13.77 -12.32 -15.53
N ILE A 348 14.76 -12.17 -16.43
CA ILE A 348 14.83 -11.08 -17.41
C ILE A 348 13.55 -11.02 -18.26
N GLU A 349 13.17 -12.14 -18.83
CA GLU A 349 12.07 -12.22 -19.80
C GLU A 349 10.68 -12.18 -19.16
N GLY A 350 10.59 -12.37 -17.84
CA GLY A 350 9.31 -12.59 -17.22
C GLY A 350 8.65 -13.89 -17.71
N ARG A 351 7.35 -13.86 -17.88
CA ARG A 351 6.58 -14.97 -18.45
C ARG A 351 5.47 -14.44 -19.34
N PHE A 352 5.26 -15.10 -20.46
CA PHE A 352 4.24 -14.72 -21.41
C PHE A 352 3.57 -15.99 -21.97
N ALA A 353 2.49 -16.43 -21.34
CA ALA A 353 1.83 -17.68 -21.67
C ALA A 353 0.31 -17.57 -21.60
N GLY A 354 -0.36 -18.40 -22.38
CA GLY A 354 -1.81 -18.45 -22.52
C GLY A 354 -2.25 -18.09 -23.93
N LYS A 355 -3.47 -18.50 -24.31
CA LYS A 355 -4.01 -18.25 -25.65
C LYS A 355 -4.22 -16.76 -25.93
N ASN A 356 -4.67 -16.02 -24.88
CA ASN A 356 -4.92 -14.59 -24.95
C ASN A 356 -4.19 -13.93 -23.77
N PRO A 357 -2.93 -13.51 -23.91
CA PRO A 357 -2.17 -12.90 -22.82
C PRO A 357 -2.89 -11.67 -22.23
N GLY A 358 -2.93 -11.60 -20.91
CA GLY A 358 -3.65 -10.55 -20.17
C GLY A 358 -5.10 -10.87 -19.86
N SER A 359 -5.71 -11.92 -20.45
CA SER A 359 -7.06 -12.38 -20.10
C SER A 359 -7.05 -13.43 -19.00
N ALA A 360 -8.25 -13.76 -18.48
CA ALA A 360 -8.44 -14.85 -17.55
C ALA A 360 -7.79 -16.16 -18.07
N GLY A 361 -7.06 -16.85 -17.19
CA GLY A 361 -6.34 -18.10 -17.52
C GLY A 361 -5.01 -17.91 -18.24
N SER A 362 -4.60 -16.67 -18.56
CA SER A 362 -3.26 -16.37 -19.02
C SER A 362 -2.27 -16.25 -17.86
N THR A 363 -0.98 -16.43 -18.15
CA THR A 363 0.08 -16.28 -17.18
C THR A 363 1.11 -15.30 -17.73
N VAL A 364 0.99 -14.04 -17.34
CA VAL A 364 1.91 -12.96 -17.72
C VAL A 364 2.62 -12.45 -16.49
N PHE A 365 3.95 -12.32 -16.56
CA PHE A 365 4.81 -11.76 -15.53
C PHE A 365 5.63 -10.63 -16.16
N LEU A 366 5.81 -9.55 -15.43
CA LEU A 366 6.49 -8.36 -15.94
C LEU A 366 7.93 -8.63 -16.37
N GLY A 367 8.67 -9.39 -15.55
CA GLY A 367 10.08 -9.66 -15.75
C GLY A 367 11.00 -8.52 -15.35
N ALA A 368 12.29 -8.84 -15.22
CA ALA A 368 13.28 -7.92 -14.66
C ALA A 368 13.54 -6.71 -15.57
N ALA A 369 13.40 -6.85 -16.89
CA ALA A 369 13.62 -5.76 -17.83
C ALA A 369 12.64 -4.60 -17.59
N TRP A 370 11.35 -4.89 -17.51
CA TRP A 370 10.34 -3.87 -17.22
C TRP A 370 10.25 -3.50 -15.74
N ALA A 371 10.63 -4.41 -14.82
CA ALA A 371 10.72 -4.06 -13.41
C ALA A 371 11.81 -3.00 -13.14
N ASP A 372 12.91 -3.00 -13.91
CA ASP A 372 13.93 -1.95 -13.84
C ASP A 372 13.38 -0.58 -14.28
N VAL A 373 12.44 -0.56 -15.23
CA VAL A 373 11.72 0.64 -15.65
C VAL A 373 10.72 1.09 -14.59
N ALA A 374 9.93 0.16 -14.05
CA ALA A 374 8.91 0.44 -13.03
C ALA A 374 9.52 1.10 -11.76
N ASN A 375 10.78 0.80 -11.46
CA ASN A 375 11.50 1.33 -10.31
C ASN A 375 12.42 2.53 -10.61
N ALA A 376 12.36 3.09 -11.82
CA ALA A 376 13.19 4.25 -12.16
C ALA A 376 13.01 5.40 -11.15
N PRO A 377 14.09 6.07 -10.71
CA PRO A 377 15.45 6.02 -11.21
C PRO A 377 16.35 4.98 -10.54
N PHE A 378 15.78 4.17 -9.65
CA PHE A 378 16.53 3.31 -8.76
C PHE A 378 17.03 2.02 -9.42
N PHE A 379 18.00 1.38 -8.78
CA PHE A 379 18.59 0.13 -9.22
C PHE A 379 17.85 -1.06 -8.61
N LEU A 380 17.61 -2.09 -9.41
CA LEU A 380 16.93 -3.33 -9.07
C LEU A 380 15.44 -3.15 -8.68
N TYR A 381 14.88 -4.17 -8.04
CA TYR A 381 13.44 -4.36 -7.87
C TYR A 381 13.16 -5.27 -6.67
N LYS A 382 11.91 -5.66 -6.45
CA LYS A 382 11.46 -6.61 -5.42
C LYS A 382 12.51 -7.68 -5.10
N HIS A 383 12.61 -8.11 -3.86
CA HIS A 383 13.58 -9.04 -3.26
C HIS A 383 14.98 -8.46 -3.00
N HIS A 384 15.30 -7.28 -3.50
CA HIS A 384 16.59 -6.65 -3.30
C HIS A 384 16.50 -5.53 -2.26
N GLY A 385 17.46 -5.47 -1.34
CA GLY A 385 17.60 -4.37 -0.37
C GLY A 385 18.14 -3.07 -0.99
N HIS A 386 18.12 -2.95 -2.31
CA HIS A 386 18.44 -1.72 -3.04
C HIS A 386 17.19 -0.83 -3.14
N GLU A 387 17.39 0.45 -3.44
CA GLU A 387 16.32 1.43 -3.52
C GLU A 387 15.13 0.96 -4.39
N GLY A 388 15.39 0.35 -5.55
CA GLY A 388 14.31 -0.15 -6.42
C GLY A 388 13.48 -1.30 -5.82
N GLY A 389 13.99 -1.96 -4.76
CA GLY A 389 13.23 -2.99 -4.05
C GLY A 389 12.45 -2.44 -2.85
N CYS A 390 13.01 -1.46 -2.14
CA CYS A 390 12.48 -1.02 -0.85
C CYS A 390 11.98 0.44 -0.79
N ASN A 391 12.34 1.31 -1.74
CA ASN A 391 11.82 2.67 -1.84
C ASN A 391 10.66 2.69 -2.84
N THR A 392 9.45 2.98 -2.38
CA THR A 392 8.21 2.91 -3.17
C THR A 392 7.40 4.19 -3.06
N PRO A 393 6.44 4.42 -3.97
CA PRO A 393 5.60 5.61 -3.90
C PRO A 393 4.87 5.70 -2.56
N PHE A 394 4.77 6.91 -2.02
CA PHE A 394 3.98 7.22 -0.84
C PHE A 394 3.22 8.52 -1.04
N ILE A 395 1.91 8.45 -0.95
CA ILE A 395 1.00 9.59 -1.05
C ILE A 395 0.13 9.61 0.19
N VAL A 396 -0.03 10.78 0.80
CA VAL A 396 -0.94 11.00 1.91
C VAL A 396 -1.80 12.22 1.64
N SER A 397 -3.12 12.08 1.79
CA SER A 397 -4.09 13.16 1.66
C SER A 397 -5.02 13.15 2.86
N TYR A 398 -5.18 14.31 3.50
CA TYR A 398 -6.10 14.51 4.62
C TYR A 398 -6.53 15.99 4.66
N PRO A 399 -7.63 16.36 3.99
CA PRO A 399 -8.03 17.77 3.81
C PRO A 399 -8.18 18.56 5.11
N ASN A 400 -8.71 17.96 6.18
CA ASN A 400 -8.87 18.62 7.48
C ASN A 400 -7.64 18.54 8.40
N GLY A 401 -6.62 17.73 8.06
CA GLY A 401 -5.48 17.48 8.96
C GLY A 401 -4.14 17.90 8.41
N ILE A 402 -4.00 18.06 7.10
CA ILE A 402 -2.78 18.54 6.44
C ILE A 402 -2.96 20.03 6.12
N ASP A 403 -1.96 20.85 6.43
CA ASP A 403 -1.94 22.26 6.04
C ASP A 403 -2.06 22.37 4.51
N LYS A 404 -3.03 23.14 4.04
CA LYS A 404 -3.31 23.31 2.61
C LYS A 404 -2.12 23.86 1.83
N SER A 405 -1.19 24.58 2.47
CA SER A 405 0.05 25.06 1.87
C SER A 405 1.01 23.92 1.47
N LEU A 406 0.81 22.73 2.04
CA LEU A 406 1.60 21.53 1.73
C LEU A 406 0.99 20.69 0.59
N ASN A 407 -0.24 21.00 0.15
CA ASN A 407 -0.87 20.25 -0.93
C ASN A 407 -0.05 20.32 -2.22
N GLY A 408 0.12 19.19 -2.87
CA GLY A 408 0.91 19.02 -4.08
C GLY A 408 2.43 19.01 -3.85
N THR A 409 2.90 19.19 -2.62
CA THR A 409 4.33 19.23 -2.33
C THR A 409 4.98 17.86 -2.33
N ILE A 410 6.30 17.87 -2.55
CA ILE A 410 7.16 16.70 -2.44
C ILE A 410 8.10 16.90 -1.26
N GLN A 411 8.02 16.04 -0.27
CA GLN A 411 8.92 16.04 0.87
C GLN A 411 10.20 15.28 0.50
N LYS A 412 11.27 16.02 0.20
CA LYS A 412 12.52 15.46 -0.36
C LYS A 412 13.50 15.00 0.71
N ASP A 413 13.49 15.66 1.86
CA ASP A 413 14.45 15.46 2.93
C ASP A 413 13.86 14.66 4.09
N ASN A 414 12.56 14.36 4.02
CA ASN A 414 11.87 13.52 4.99
C ASN A 414 11.90 12.06 4.53
N TYR A 415 12.30 11.20 5.46
CA TYR A 415 12.36 9.75 5.26
C TYR A 415 11.27 9.08 6.07
N GLY A 416 10.44 8.28 5.40
CA GLY A 416 9.42 7.46 6.06
C GLY A 416 9.72 5.99 5.91
N HIS A 417 9.24 5.20 6.86
CA HIS A 417 9.34 3.75 6.81
C HIS A 417 8.00 3.10 7.17
N ILE A 418 7.75 1.93 6.65
CA ILE A 418 6.48 1.20 6.82
C ILE A 418 6.10 0.98 8.31
N VAL A 419 7.09 0.88 9.20
CA VAL A 419 6.85 0.73 10.65
C VAL A 419 6.33 2.00 11.32
N ASP A 420 6.46 3.16 10.67
CA ASP A 420 6.03 4.45 11.22
C ASP A 420 4.52 4.67 11.08
N ILE A 421 3.86 3.91 10.21
CA ILE A 421 2.42 4.06 9.93
C ILE A 421 1.58 3.76 11.19
N MET A 422 1.80 2.61 11.82
CA MET A 422 1.00 2.22 12.99
C MET A 422 1.14 3.21 14.16
N PRO A 423 2.35 3.59 14.65
CA PRO A 423 2.48 4.55 15.72
C PRO A 423 1.89 5.93 15.38
N THR A 424 1.98 6.36 14.11
CA THR A 424 1.36 7.59 13.64
C THR A 424 -0.16 7.52 13.76
N LEU A 425 -0.78 6.44 13.27
CA LEU A 425 -2.23 6.28 13.32
C LEU A 425 -2.74 6.13 14.76
N VAL A 426 -2.02 5.38 15.60
CA VAL A 426 -2.35 5.26 17.04
C VAL A 426 -2.34 6.63 17.72
N LYS A 427 -1.32 7.44 17.47
CA LYS A 427 -1.23 8.81 18.00
C LYS A 427 -2.33 9.72 17.48
N LEU A 428 -2.58 9.71 16.17
CA LEU A 428 -3.58 10.55 15.51
C LEU A 428 -5.01 10.27 16.02
N THR A 429 -5.32 9.01 16.27
CA THR A 429 -6.66 8.55 16.67
C THR A 429 -6.91 8.60 18.18
N GLY A 430 -5.84 8.79 18.98
CA GLY A 430 -5.90 8.65 20.43
C GLY A 430 -6.13 7.20 20.89
N ALA A 431 -5.85 6.23 20.04
CA ALA A 431 -5.94 4.82 20.39
C ALA A 431 -4.86 4.42 21.42
N THR A 432 -5.15 3.41 22.21
CA THR A 432 -4.20 2.87 23.19
C THR A 432 -3.48 1.65 22.63
N TYR A 433 -2.16 1.69 22.65
CA TYR A 433 -1.36 0.52 22.34
C TYR A 433 -1.09 -0.25 23.64
N PRO A 434 -1.53 -1.52 23.75
CA PRO A 434 -1.43 -2.26 24.99
C PRO A 434 0.02 -2.62 25.34
N SER A 435 0.33 -2.71 26.63
CA SER A 435 1.63 -3.16 27.14
C SER A 435 1.75 -4.70 27.22
N SER A 436 0.60 -5.41 27.19
CA SER A 436 0.52 -6.87 27.23
C SER A 436 -0.63 -7.37 26.37
N ARG A 437 -0.48 -8.61 25.86
CA ARG A 437 -1.49 -9.35 25.10
C ARG A 437 -1.40 -10.83 25.46
N GLY A 438 -2.53 -11.47 25.79
CA GLY A 438 -2.56 -12.88 26.18
C GLY A 438 -1.62 -13.24 27.35
N GLY A 439 -1.37 -12.31 28.29
CA GLY A 439 -0.44 -12.50 29.40
C GLY A 439 1.05 -12.30 29.04
N HIS A 440 1.38 -12.04 27.78
CA HIS A 440 2.75 -11.78 27.31
C HIS A 440 2.99 -10.27 27.14
N LYS A 441 4.21 -9.82 27.45
CA LYS A 441 4.63 -8.46 27.21
C LYS A 441 4.66 -8.21 25.69
N VAL A 442 4.00 -7.12 25.26
CA VAL A 442 3.97 -6.72 23.84
C VAL A 442 5.27 -5.98 23.49
N PRO A 443 5.91 -6.29 22.35
CA PRO A 443 6.99 -5.48 21.83
C PRO A 443 6.56 -4.01 21.66
N GLN A 444 7.40 -3.08 22.12
CA GLN A 444 7.12 -1.65 22.02
C GLN A 444 7.93 -1.04 20.88
N TRP A 445 7.35 -0.10 20.14
CA TRP A 445 8.11 0.69 19.18
C TRP A 445 8.77 1.91 19.83
N LYS A 446 9.86 2.35 19.22
CA LYS A 446 10.40 3.67 19.48
C LYS A 446 9.74 4.63 18.48
N VAL A 447 8.90 5.53 18.97
CA VAL A 447 8.29 6.57 18.13
C VAL A 447 9.38 7.56 17.75
N TYR A 448 9.69 7.64 16.47
CA TYR A 448 10.44 8.76 15.92
C TYR A 448 9.40 9.72 15.31
N PRO A 449 9.20 10.92 15.89
CA PRO A 449 8.04 11.78 15.57
C PRO A 449 8.15 12.53 14.22
N TYR A 450 8.93 12.06 13.28
CA TYR A 450 9.33 12.86 12.11
C TYR A 450 8.52 12.66 10.82
N CYS A 451 7.53 11.75 10.77
CA CYS A 451 6.98 11.35 9.47
C CYS A 451 5.73 12.09 8.98
N LEU A 452 4.99 12.82 9.80
CA LEU A 452 3.73 13.46 9.36
C LEU A 452 3.41 14.81 10.06
N TYR A 453 4.43 15.59 10.45
CA TYR A 453 4.23 16.98 10.94
C TYR A 453 5.04 17.97 10.12
#